data_f383f06cad23a161a9400f3a6cc7cc94
#
_entry.id   f383f06cad23a161a9400f3a6cc7cc94
#
_cell.length_a   1.000
_cell.length_b   1.000
_cell.length_c   1.000
_cell.angle_alpha   90.00
_cell.angle_beta   90.00
_cell.angle_gamma   90.00
#
_symmetry.space_group_name_H-M   'P 1'
#
loop_
_entity.id
_entity.type
_entity.pdbx_description
1 polymer ?
#
loop_
_entity_poly.entity_id
_entity_poly.type
_entity_poly.pdbx_seq_one_letter_code
_entity_poly.pdbx_strand_id
1 'polypeptide(L)'
;LGYATPAYIGLDVERSRIEEVSNFLSRYPMIESVAVVTGPHDLLIKAAFHSAAELYDFVLKELTKADGIKDSNSFLVLKSFKHHGLESVADLEAGNSPQDIGHDAKQ
;
A
#
# COMPACT_ATOMS: atom_id res chain seq x y z
N LEU A 1 -13.29 -0.73 -17.08
CA LEU A 1 -12.82 -1.59 -16.03
C LEU A 1 -11.34 -1.77 -16.13
N GLY A 2 -10.57 -1.02 -15.45
CA GLY A 2 -9.15 -1.23 -15.39
C GLY A 2 -8.78 -1.96 -14.12
N TYR A 3 -7.63 -2.59 -14.14
CA TYR A 3 -7.08 -3.13 -12.92
C TYR A 3 -6.39 -2.03 -12.15
N ALA A 4 -6.49 -2.10 -10.84
CA ALA A 4 -5.77 -1.17 -10.01
C ALA A 4 -4.30 -1.56 -9.96
N THR A 5 -3.44 -0.59 -10.02
CA THR A 5 -2.00 -0.80 -9.96
C THR A 5 -1.53 -0.58 -8.53
N PRO A 6 -0.71 -1.49 -7.99
CA PRO A 6 -0.19 -1.30 -6.65
C PRO A 6 0.73 -0.09 -6.58
N ALA A 7 0.70 0.58 -5.46
CA ALA A 7 1.57 1.71 -5.18
C ALA A 7 2.01 1.65 -3.73
N TYR A 8 3.16 2.23 -3.46
CA TYR A 8 3.64 2.39 -2.09
C TYR A 8 3.85 3.86 -1.83
N ILE A 9 3.51 4.30 -0.64
CA ILE A 9 3.70 5.69 -0.25
C ILE A 9 4.41 5.69 1.09
N GLY A 10 5.61 6.26 1.11
CA GLY A 10 6.35 6.46 2.34
C GLY A 10 6.03 7.84 2.88
N LEU A 11 5.67 7.93 4.15
CA LEU A 11 5.29 9.18 4.77
C LEU A 11 6.20 9.50 5.93
N ASP A 12 6.65 10.76 5.97
CA ASP A 12 7.27 11.33 7.16
C ASP A 12 6.17 12.04 7.92
N VAL A 13 6.01 11.65 9.18
CA VAL A 13 4.89 12.11 9.98
C VAL A 13 5.40 12.62 11.32
N GLU A 14 4.78 13.68 11.79
CA GLU A 14 5.05 14.14 13.13
C GLU A 14 4.79 13.01 14.11
N ARG A 15 5.76 12.74 14.99
CA ARG A 15 5.72 11.55 15.83
C ARG A 15 4.45 11.49 16.68
N SER A 16 4.02 12.61 17.19
CA SER A 16 2.82 12.67 18.04
C SER A 16 1.53 12.44 17.25
N ARG A 17 1.61 12.41 15.93
CA ARG A 17 0.42 12.27 15.09
C ARG A 17 0.37 10.99 14.30
N ILE A 18 1.29 10.07 14.56
CA ILE A 18 1.37 8.83 13.79
C ILE A 18 0.05 8.05 13.87
N GLU A 19 -0.51 7.90 15.06
CA GLU A 19 -1.74 7.15 15.21
C GLU A 19 -2.91 7.83 14.52
N GLU A 20 -3.00 9.13 14.67
CA GLU A 20 -4.07 9.92 14.05
C GLU A 20 -4.01 9.81 12.52
N VAL A 21 -2.81 9.98 11.96
CA VAL A 21 -2.62 9.90 10.51
C VAL A 21 -2.92 8.50 10.02
N SER A 22 -2.47 7.48 10.74
CA SER A 22 -2.73 6.11 10.36
C SER A 22 -4.22 5.80 10.32
N ASN A 23 -4.96 6.25 11.32
CA ASN A 23 -6.41 6.06 11.36
C ASN A 23 -7.09 6.80 10.22
N PHE A 24 -6.64 8.02 9.93
CA PHE A 24 -7.19 8.80 8.83
C PHE A 24 -7.04 8.07 7.51
N LEU A 25 -5.83 7.57 7.24
CA LEU A 25 -5.55 6.89 5.97
C LEU A 25 -6.28 5.56 5.84
N SER A 26 -6.45 4.87 6.95
CA SER A 26 -7.07 3.55 6.94
C SER A 26 -8.53 3.57 6.47
N ARG A 27 -9.14 4.74 6.40
CA ARG A 27 -10.53 4.86 5.97
C ARG A 27 -10.69 4.90 4.46
N TYR A 28 -9.62 5.12 3.71
CA TYR A 28 -9.70 5.20 2.25
C TYR A 28 -9.77 3.79 1.66
N PRO A 29 -10.74 3.53 0.79
CA PRO A 29 -10.88 2.16 0.25
C PRO A 29 -9.70 1.72 -0.59
N MET A 30 -8.97 2.64 -1.23
CA MET A 30 -7.82 2.25 -2.03
C MET A 30 -6.59 1.93 -1.18
N ILE A 31 -6.61 2.24 0.11
CA ILE A 31 -5.50 1.94 1.00
C ILE A 31 -5.64 0.49 1.47
N GLU A 32 -4.65 -0.33 1.17
CA GLU A 32 -4.66 -1.74 1.55
C GLU A 32 -4.01 -1.98 2.90
N SER A 33 -2.97 -1.23 3.20
CA SER A 33 -2.32 -1.37 4.51
C SER A 33 -1.61 -0.08 4.89
N VAL A 34 -1.50 0.12 6.19
CA VAL A 34 -0.76 1.24 6.78
C VAL A 34 0.12 0.62 7.86
N ALA A 35 1.42 0.77 7.73
CA ALA A 35 2.36 0.18 8.68
C ALA A 35 3.32 1.23 9.20
N VAL A 36 3.62 1.16 10.48
CA VAL A 36 4.69 1.94 11.08
C VAL A 36 5.99 1.19 10.82
N VAL A 37 6.97 1.89 10.29
CA VAL A 37 8.20 1.24 9.84
C VAL A 37 9.42 1.97 10.40
N THR A 38 10.56 1.29 10.32
CA THR A 38 11.84 1.92 10.59
C THR A 38 12.43 2.40 9.26
N GLY A 39 13.45 3.23 9.35
CA GLY A 39 14.16 3.70 8.15
C GLY A 39 13.80 5.12 7.84
N PRO A 40 13.85 5.49 6.55
CA PRO A 40 13.71 6.90 6.16
C PRO A 40 12.29 7.45 6.27
N HIS A 41 11.31 6.59 6.47
CA HIS A 41 9.92 7.02 6.60
C HIS A 41 9.33 6.48 7.89
N ASP A 42 8.29 7.13 8.37
CA ASP A 42 7.59 6.70 9.57
C ASP A 42 6.46 5.75 9.26
N LEU A 43 5.76 5.96 8.16
CA LEU A 43 4.68 5.10 7.72
C LEU A 43 4.94 4.61 6.32
N LEU A 44 4.58 3.37 6.08
CA LEU A 44 4.59 2.82 4.73
C LEU A 44 3.18 2.37 4.39
N ILE A 45 2.67 2.91 3.30
CA ILE A 45 1.31 2.67 2.85
C ILE A 45 1.36 1.80 1.61
N LYS A 46 0.53 0.77 1.57
CA LYS A 46 0.29 0.05 0.33
C LYS A 46 -1.11 0.40 -0.14
N ALA A 47 -1.22 0.74 -1.41
CA ALA A 47 -2.49 1.18 -1.98
C ALA A 47 -2.57 0.69 -3.42
N ALA A 48 -3.73 0.88 -4.04
CA ALA A 48 -3.93 0.53 -5.44
C ALA A 48 -4.68 1.66 -6.12
N PHE A 49 -4.18 2.07 -7.28
CA PHE A 49 -4.77 3.16 -8.05
C PHE A 49 -4.97 2.72 -9.49
N HIS A 50 -5.96 3.29 -10.16
CA HIS A 50 -6.25 2.92 -11.54
C HIS A 50 -5.36 3.64 -12.54
N SER A 51 -4.67 4.68 -12.10
CA SER A 51 -3.78 5.45 -12.97
C SER A 51 -2.80 6.24 -12.13
N ALA A 52 -1.72 6.68 -12.76
CA ALA A 52 -0.77 7.58 -12.11
C ALA A 52 -1.45 8.90 -11.73
N ALA A 53 -2.39 9.36 -12.56
CA ALA A 53 -3.13 10.59 -12.26
C ALA A 53 -3.95 10.45 -10.99
N GLU A 54 -4.53 9.27 -10.77
CA GLU A 54 -5.32 9.03 -9.56
C GLU A 54 -4.42 9.06 -8.32
N LEU A 55 -3.25 8.46 -8.41
CA LEU A 55 -2.27 8.52 -7.33
C LEU A 55 -1.87 9.98 -7.06
N TYR A 56 -1.59 10.71 -8.12
CA TYR A 56 -1.17 12.11 -7.99
C TYR A 56 -2.26 12.94 -7.30
N ASP A 57 -3.51 12.75 -7.70
CA ASP A 57 -4.63 13.44 -7.07
C ASP A 57 -4.75 13.09 -5.60
N PHE A 58 -4.56 11.81 -5.26
CA PHE A 58 -4.63 11.39 -3.87
C PHE A 58 -3.55 12.10 -3.04
N VAL A 59 -2.33 12.12 -3.55
CA VAL A 59 -1.22 12.76 -2.83
C VAL A 59 -1.47 14.25 -2.65
N LEU A 60 -1.93 14.93 -3.69
CA LEU A 60 -2.08 16.38 -3.63
C LEU A 60 -3.34 16.83 -2.89
N LYS A 61 -4.41 16.06 -3.00
CA LYS A 61 -5.70 16.52 -2.48
C LYS A 61 -6.09 15.84 -1.17
N GLU A 62 -5.76 14.58 -1.03
CA GLU A 62 -6.22 13.85 0.14
C GLU A 62 -5.21 13.84 1.26
N LEU A 63 -3.93 13.61 0.95
CA LEU A 63 -2.91 13.61 2.00
C LEU A 63 -2.80 14.96 2.69
N THR A 64 -3.04 16.03 1.96
CA THR A 64 -2.96 17.36 2.54
C THR A 64 -4.06 17.65 3.57
N LYS A 65 -5.08 16.80 3.63
CA LYS A 65 -6.14 16.96 4.63
C LYS A 65 -5.74 16.48 6.01
N ALA A 66 -4.65 15.72 6.10
CA ALA A 66 -4.21 15.17 7.38
C ALA A 66 -3.13 16.06 7.97
N ASP A 67 -3.33 16.50 9.19
CA ASP A 67 -2.30 17.22 9.92
C ASP A 67 -1.21 16.26 10.32
N GLY A 68 0.04 16.73 10.25
CA GLY A 68 1.15 15.95 10.74
C GLY A 68 1.97 15.26 9.68
N ILE A 69 1.48 15.19 8.45
CA ILE A 69 2.27 14.64 7.35
C ILE A 69 3.25 15.72 6.91
N LYS A 70 4.54 15.41 7.01
CA LYS A 70 5.59 16.37 6.68
C LYS A 70 6.08 16.19 5.26
N ASP A 71 6.11 14.95 4.77
CA ASP A 71 6.62 14.66 3.45
C ASP A 71 6.09 13.33 2.99
N SER A 72 6.09 13.12 1.68
CA SER A 72 5.65 11.85 1.10
C SER A 72 6.49 11.51 -0.11
N ASN A 73 6.72 10.20 -0.28
CA ASN A 73 7.35 9.65 -1.47
C ASN A 73 6.47 8.54 -2.00
N SER A 74 6.08 8.66 -3.27
CA SER A 74 5.15 7.71 -3.87
C SER A 74 5.87 6.86 -4.90
N PHE A 75 5.53 5.58 -4.92
CA PHE A 75 6.12 4.61 -5.84
C PHE A 75 5.00 3.83 -6.51
N LEU A 76 4.85 4.02 -7.82
CA LEU A 76 3.89 3.23 -8.57
C LEU A 76 4.60 2.00 -9.10
N VAL A 77 4.03 0.83 -8.86
CA VAL A 77 4.65 -0.41 -9.33
C VAL A 77 4.48 -0.50 -10.83
N LEU A 78 5.60 -0.59 -11.54
CA LEU A 78 5.57 -0.71 -12.99
C LEU A 78 5.48 -2.16 -13.43
N LYS A 79 6.13 -3.05 -12.70
CA LYS A 79 6.14 -4.46 -13.03
C LYS A 79 6.51 -5.26 -11.78
N SER A 80 5.79 -6.33 -11.55
CA SER A 80 6.07 -7.22 -10.44
C SER A 80 6.56 -8.55 -11.00
N PHE A 81 7.73 -8.99 -10.56
CA PHE A 81 8.31 -10.26 -11.03
C PHE A 81 7.88 -11.44 -10.19
N LYS A 82 7.56 -11.18 -8.92
CA LYS A 82 7.10 -12.24 -8.05
C LYS A 82 6.00 -11.68 -7.18
N HIS A 83 4.88 -12.35 -7.19
CA HIS A 83 3.71 -11.92 -6.44
C HIS A 83 3.18 -13.16 -5.74
N HIS A 84 2.96 -13.06 -4.45
CA HIS A 84 2.54 -14.24 -3.70
C HIS A 84 1.21 -14.78 -4.13
N GLY A 85 0.37 -13.95 -4.62
CA GLY A 85 -0.92 -14.41 -5.08
C GLY A 85 -1.93 -14.66 -3.99
N LEU A 86 -1.54 -14.56 -2.74
CA LEU A 86 -2.45 -14.72 -1.62
C LEU A 86 -2.82 -13.35 -1.09
N GLU A 87 -3.61 -12.70 -1.88
CA GLU A 87 -4.04 -11.35 -1.54
C GLU A 87 -5.17 -11.37 -0.54
N SER A 88 -5.81 -12.52 -0.39
CA SER A 88 -6.95 -12.60 0.48
C SER A 88 -6.99 -13.95 1.16
N VAL A 89 -7.72 -14.00 2.25
CA VAL A 89 -7.96 -15.26 2.94
C VAL A 89 -8.70 -16.23 2.05
N ALA A 90 -9.55 -15.72 1.15
CA ALA A 90 -10.29 -16.58 0.25
C ALA A 90 -9.38 -17.40 -0.66
N ASP A 91 -8.29 -16.80 -1.15
CA ASP A 91 -7.33 -17.52 -1.96
C ASP A 91 -6.69 -18.65 -1.18
N LEU A 92 -6.34 -18.39 0.04
CA LEU A 92 -5.74 -19.40 0.89
C LEU A 92 -6.72 -20.55 1.19
N GLU A 93 -7.95 -20.21 1.45
CA GLU A 93 -8.98 -21.20 1.76
C GLU A 93 -9.31 -22.05 0.54
N ALA A 94 -9.11 -21.52 -0.65
CA ALA A 94 -9.31 -22.27 -1.87
C ALA A 94 -8.15 -23.17 -2.21
N GLY A 95 -7.11 -23.20 -1.40
CA GLY A 95 -5.96 -24.04 -1.65
C GLY A 95 -4.94 -23.47 -2.60
N ASN A 96 -5.02 -22.18 -2.89
CA ASN A 96 -4.08 -21.54 -3.81
C ASN A 96 -2.91 -20.96 -3.06
N SER A 97 -2.27 -21.76 -2.26
CA SER A 97 -1.10 -21.30 -1.53
C SER A 97 0.12 -21.31 -2.43
N PRO A 98 1.15 -20.55 -2.09
CA PRO A 98 2.37 -20.58 -2.87
C PRO A 98 2.99 -21.97 -2.99
N GLN A 99 2.85 -22.79 -1.97
CA GLN A 99 3.38 -24.15 -2.04
C GLN A 99 2.66 -24.98 -3.08
N ASP A 100 1.36 -24.78 -3.21
CA ASP A 100 0.59 -25.54 -4.18
C ASP A 100 0.92 -25.12 -5.58
N ILE A 101 1.28 -23.88 -5.75
CA ILE A 101 1.60 -23.37 -7.06
C ILE A 101 3.02 -23.72 -7.44
N GLY A 102 3.86 -23.54 -6.51
CA GLY A 102 5.24 -23.56 -6.81
C GLY A 102 5.86 -24.86 -6.67
N HIS A 103 5.53 -25.61 -6.06
CA HIS A 103 6.21 -26.64 -5.70
C HIS A 103 7.38 -26.81 -6.37
N ASP A 104 7.35 -26.49 -6.46
CA ASP A 104 8.03 -26.30 -6.78
C ASP A 104 8.64 -25.68 -6.75
N ALA A 105 8.76 -25.53 -6.52
CA ALA A 105 9.34 -24.79 -6.33
C ALA A 105 9.96 -24.64 -5.52
N LYS A 106 10.11 -25.03 -5.11
CA LYS A 106 10.62 -24.72 -4.39
C LYS A 106 11.40 -24.20 -4.53
N GLN A 107 11.27 -24.07 -4.58
CA GLN A 107 11.86 -23.38 -4.60
C GLN A 107 12.39 -22.96 -4.54
#